data_79cbd519d97f5259200f2c19bc122b4c
#
_entry.id   79cbd519d97f5259200f2c19bc122b4c
#
_cell.length_a   1.000
_cell.length_b   1.000
_cell.length_c   1.000
_cell.angle_alpha   90.00
_cell.angle_beta   90.00
_cell.angle_gamma   90.00
#
_symmetry.space_group_name_H-M   'P 1'
#
loop_
_entity.id
_entity.type
_entity.pdbx_description
1 polymer ?
#
loop_
_entity_poly.entity_id
_entity_poly.type
_entity_poly.pdbx_seq_one_letter_code
_entity_poly.pdbx_strand_id
1 'polypeptide(L)'
;MGAIAGNGSANVQFVAVSDERLKENVQPLSGSLDKVLALNPVSYDWKASGEHIEAGFVAQEVEQVLPEYVATEEDELKTKALTGGMTAGYIAVLTKAIQEQQEIINDLRARVAQLEGA
;
A
#
# COMPACT_ATOMS: atom_id res chain seq x y z
N MET A 1 -1.98 -5.08 -12.96
CA MET A 1 -1.19 -6.31 -13.07
C MET A 1 0.22 -6.00 -13.57
N GLY A 2 1.22 -6.53 -12.90
CA GLY A 2 2.59 -6.35 -13.31
C GLY A 2 3.01 -7.37 -14.35
N ALA A 3 3.98 -7.01 -15.20
CA ALA A 3 4.56 -7.91 -16.18
C ALA A 3 6.07 -7.71 -16.23
N ILE A 4 6.78 -8.75 -16.65
CA ILE A 4 8.22 -8.71 -16.84
C ILE A 4 8.48 -8.70 -18.34
N ALA A 5 9.24 -7.70 -18.81
CA ALA A 5 9.61 -7.59 -20.22
C ALA A 5 11.13 -7.63 -20.36
N GLY A 6 11.61 -8.38 -21.36
CA GLY A 6 13.02 -8.45 -21.69
C GLY A 6 13.22 -8.10 -23.15
N ASN A 7 14.38 -7.56 -23.50
CA ASN A 7 14.67 -7.07 -24.85
C ASN A 7 15.84 -7.82 -25.52
N GLY A 8 16.11 -9.04 -25.10
CA GLY A 8 17.18 -9.83 -25.69
C GLY A 8 18.57 -9.50 -25.17
N SER A 9 18.72 -8.44 -24.38
CA SER A 9 19.95 -8.14 -23.65
C SER A 9 19.71 -8.57 -22.19
N ALA A 10 20.63 -8.25 -21.29
CA ALA A 10 20.50 -8.63 -19.88
C ALA A 10 19.47 -7.79 -19.10
N ASN A 11 18.83 -6.81 -19.74
CA ASN A 11 17.90 -5.91 -19.08
C ASN A 11 16.50 -6.49 -18.98
N VAL A 12 15.96 -6.51 -17.76
CA VAL A 12 14.59 -6.92 -17.48
C VAL A 12 13.89 -5.77 -16.79
N GLN A 13 12.67 -5.47 -17.23
CA GLN A 13 11.85 -4.41 -16.62
C GLN A 13 10.60 -5.00 -16.03
N PHE A 14 10.23 -4.49 -14.85
CA PHE A 14 8.91 -4.76 -14.27
C PHE A 14 8.00 -3.61 -14.71
N VAL A 15 6.90 -3.93 -15.38
CA VAL A 15 5.95 -2.94 -15.86
C VAL A 15 4.57 -3.24 -15.28
N ALA A 16 3.81 -2.18 -15.01
CA ALA A 16 2.43 -2.29 -14.58
C ALA A 16 1.57 -1.53 -15.59
N VAL A 17 0.73 -2.26 -16.32
CA VAL A 17 -0.18 -1.65 -17.29
C VAL A 17 -1.20 -0.81 -16.54
N SER A 18 -1.37 0.45 -16.95
CA SER A 18 -2.27 1.39 -16.28
C SER A 18 -2.86 2.42 -17.22
N ASP A 19 -3.03 2.05 -18.49
CA ASP A 19 -3.55 2.93 -19.52
C ASP A 19 -5.03 3.26 -19.28
N GLU A 20 -5.38 4.55 -19.33
CA GLU A 20 -6.77 4.98 -19.07
C GLU A 20 -7.76 4.38 -20.04
N ARG A 21 -7.33 4.06 -21.27
CA ARG A 21 -8.21 3.47 -22.29
C ARG A 21 -8.69 2.06 -21.95
N LEU A 22 -8.01 1.42 -21.01
CA LEU A 22 -8.35 0.06 -20.55
C LEU A 22 -9.12 0.07 -19.24
N LYS A 23 -9.42 1.25 -18.70
CA LYS A 23 -10.08 1.39 -17.41
C LYS A 23 -11.45 2.01 -17.57
N GLU A 24 -12.33 1.67 -16.64
CA GLU A 24 -13.65 2.28 -16.56
C GLU A 24 -14.02 2.47 -15.08
N ASN A 25 -15.02 3.29 -14.81
CA ASN A 25 -15.49 3.56 -13.46
C ASN A 25 -14.40 4.07 -12.53
N VAL A 26 -13.53 4.93 -13.06
CA VAL A 26 -12.44 5.50 -12.27
C VAL A 26 -13.01 6.48 -11.26
N GLN A 27 -12.76 6.21 -9.97
CA GLN A 27 -13.25 7.03 -8.87
C GLN A 27 -12.10 7.34 -7.91
N PRO A 28 -12.08 8.53 -7.32
CA PRO A 28 -11.10 8.84 -6.28
C PRO A 28 -11.25 7.91 -5.08
N LEU A 29 -10.14 7.57 -4.46
CA LEU A 29 -10.17 6.84 -3.19
C LEU A 29 -10.65 7.75 -2.06
N SER A 30 -11.18 7.15 -1.00
CA SER A 30 -11.54 7.84 0.23
C SER A 30 -11.30 6.91 1.41
N GLY A 31 -11.15 7.48 2.61
CA GLY A 31 -10.97 6.72 3.83
C GLY A 31 -9.61 6.03 3.94
N SER A 32 -8.63 6.43 3.16
CA SER A 32 -7.31 5.79 3.13
C SER A 32 -6.48 6.11 4.37
N LEU A 33 -6.64 7.30 4.95
CA LEU A 33 -5.90 7.66 6.16
C LEU A 33 -6.25 6.71 7.31
N ASP A 34 -7.54 6.42 7.50
CA ASP A 34 -7.97 5.50 8.56
C ASP A 34 -7.40 4.09 8.34
N LYS A 35 -7.33 3.64 7.10
CA LYS A 35 -6.75 2.34 6.76
C LYS A 35 -5.26 2.31 7.09
N VAL A 36 -4.54 3.34 6.69
CA VAL A 36 -3.10 3.43 6.97
C VAL A 36 -2.83 3.45 8.47
N LEU A 37 -3.64 4.19 9.23
CA LEU A 37 -3.48 4.25 10.69
C LEU A 37 -3.78 2.91 11.36
N ALA A 38 -4.55 2.04 10.73
CA ALA A 38 -4.86 0.71 11.24
C ALA A 38 -3.81 -0.34 10.88
N LEU A 39 -2.90 -0.04 9.97
CA LEU A 39 -1.82 -0.95 9.61
C LEU A 39 -0.72 -0.94 10.67
N ASN A 40 -0.02 -2.05 10.80
CA ASN A 40 1.02 -2.22 11.81
C ASN A 40 2.36 -2.58 11.14
N PRO A 41 3.19 -1.60 10.79
CA PRO A 41 4.52 -1.91 10.25
C PRO A 41 5.40 -2.49 11.35
N VAL A 42 6.13 -3.56 11.03
CA VAL A 42 6.91 -4.32 11.99
C VAL A 42 8.27 -4.73 11.42
N SER A 43 9.19 -5.09 12.30
CA SER A 43 10.36 -5.86 11.93
C SER A 43 10.13 -7.29 12.37
N TYR A 44 10.82 -8.24 11.75
CA TYR A 44 10.66 -9.65 12.11
C TYR A 44 11.86 -10.47 11.64
N ASP A 45 11.93 -11.71 12.13
CA ASP A 45 12.92 -12.69 11.70
C ASP A 45 12.20 -13.86 11.04
N TRP A 46 12.75 -14.37 9.96
CA TRP A 46 12.27 -15.60 9.36
C TRP A 46 12.67 -16.78 10.23
N LYS A 47 11.71 -17.62 10.62
CA LYS A 47 11.98 -18.77 11.48
C LYS A 47 12.96 -19.75 10.85
N ALA A 48 12.82 -20.03 9.56
CA ALA A 48 13.61 -21.06 8.89
C ALA A 48 15.09 -20.66 8.73
N SER A 49 15.36 -19.41 8.38
CA SER A 49 16.71 -18.94 8.06
C SER A 49 17.32 -18.09 9.14
N GLY A 50 16.51 -17.51 10.03
CA GLY A 50 16.96 -16.54 11.01
C GLY A 50 17.23 -15.17 10.40
N GLU A 51 16.97 -14.99 9.10
CA GLU A 51 17.18 -13.69 8.45
C GLU A 51 16.27 -12.63 9.05
N HIS A 52 16.85 -11.47 9.38
CA HIS A 52 16.12 -10.35 9.94
C HIS A 52 15.60 -9.43 8.83
N ILE A 53 14.33 -9.06 8.92
CA ILE A 53 13.72 -8.07 8.02
C ILE A 53 13.35 -6.86 8.87
N GLU A 54 13.92 -5.72 8.54
CA GLU A 54 13.78 -4.50 9.33
C GLU A 54 12.40 -3.86 9.20
N ALA A 55 11.76 -3.96 8.05
CA ALA A 55 10.48 -3.30 7.83
C ALA A 55 9.58 -4.14 6.95
N GLY A 56 8.40 -4.45 7.44
CA GLY A 56 7.43 -5.22 6.70
C GLY A 56 6.09 -5.27 7.43
N PHE A 57 5.25 -6.19 7.01
CA PHE A 57 3.92 -6.39 7.59
C PHE A 57 3.66 -7.87 7.82
N VAL A 58 2.79 -8.15 8.77
CA VAL A 58 2.23 -9.50 8.94
C VAL A 58 0.98 -9.58 8.05
N ALA A 59 0.95 -10.54 7.14
CA ALA A 59 -0.13 -10.65 6.15
C ALA A 59 -1.52 -10.76 6.79
N GLN A 60 -1.64 -11.53 7.89
CA GLN A 60 -2.91 -11.68 8.59
C GLN A 60 -3.42 -10.36 9.16
N GLU A 61 -2.53 -9.47 9.59
CA GLU A 61 -2.91 -8.15 10.09
C GLU A 61 -3.35 -7.24 8.94
N VAL A 62 -2.62 -7.29 7.82
CA VAL A 62 -2.99 -6.53 6.61
C VAL A 62 -4.36 -6.95 6.10
N GLU A 63 -4.66 -8.24 6.17
CA GLU A 63 -5.94 -8.79 5.72
C GLU A 63 -7.14 -8.15 6.43
N GLN A 64 -6.98 -7.75 7.69
CA GLN A 64 -8.02 -7.10 8.46
C GLN A 64 -8.36 -5.70 7.93
N VAL A 65 -7.41 -5.06 7.26
CA VAL A 65 -7.55 -3.67 6.81
C VAL A 65 -7.70 -3.59 5.29
N LEU A 66 -6.89 -4.35 4.56
CA LEU A 66 -6.81 -4.33 3.10
C LEU A 66 -6.85 -5.76 2.55
N PRO A 67 -7.99 -6.46 2.70
CA PRO A 67 -8.08 -7.87 2.30
C PRO A 67 -7.81 -8.09 0.82
N GLU A 68 -8.07 -7.10 -0.04
CA GLU A 68 -7.81 -7.19 -1.47
C GLU A 68 -6.32 -7.31 -1.82
N TYR A 69 -5.43 -7.04 -0.86
CA TYR A 69 -3.98 -7.13 -1.08
C TYR A 69 -3.34 -8.31 -0.34
N VAL A 70 -4.16 -9.29 0.04
CA VAL A 70 -3.67 -10.52 0.67
C VAL A 70 -4.23 -11.71 -0.08
N ALA A 71 -3.35 -12.61 -0.48
CA ALA A 71 -3.72 -13.86 -1.13
C ALA A 71 -3.45 -15.04 -0.20
N THR A 72 -4.21 -16.11 -0.39
CA THR A 72 -3.99 -17.38 0.33
C THR A 72 -3.41 -18.38 -0.66
N GLU A 73 -2.25 -18.94 -0.33
CA GLU A 73 -1.59 -19.90 -1.19
C GLU A 73 -2.28 -21.28 -1.10
N GLU A 74 -2.13 -22.07 -2.16
CA GLU A 74 -2.71 -23.41 -2.24
C GLU A 74 -1.77 -24.45 -1.62
N ASP A 75 -1.36 -24.23 -0.38
CA ASP A 75 -0.54 -25.18 0.37
C ASP A 75 -1.28 -25.67 1.60
N GLU A 76 -0.69 -26.63 2.31
CA GLU A 76 -1.31 -27.23 3.49
C GLU A 76 -1.55 -26.21 4.60
N LEU A 77 -0.65 -25.25 4.76
CA LEU A 77 -0.74 -24.23 5.78
C LEU A 77 -1.67 -23.10 5.40
N LYS A 78 -2.11 -23.02 4.13
CA LYS A 78 -2.87 -21.88 3.60
C LYS A 78 -2.12 -20.59 3.87
N THR A 79 -0.84 -20.57 3.49
CA THR A 79 0.06 -19.45 3.71
C THR A 79 -0.51 -18.16 3.12
N LYS A 80 -0.45 -17.09 3.89
CA LYS A 80 -0.89 -15.77 3.45
C LYS A 80 0.27 -15.02 2.79
N ALA A 81 -0.02 -14.31 1.71
CA ALA A 81 0.96 -13.55 0.97
C ALA A 81 0.41 -12.16 0.67
N LEU A 82 1.29 -11.17 0.70
CA LEU A 82 0.94 -9.78 0.35
C LEU A 82 1.02 -9.59 -1.16
N THR A 83 0.03 -8.92 -1.73
CA THR A 83 -0.04 -8.64 -3.17
C THR A 83 -0.21 -7.13 -3.39
N GLY A 84 -0.15 -6.71 -4.64
CA GLY A 84 -0.43 -5.32 -5.02
C GLY A 84 0.61 -4.30 -4.56
N GLY A 85 1.72 -4.77 -4.01
CA GLY A 85 2.68 -3.93 -3.31
C GLY A 85 3.16 -2.71 -4.06
N MET A 86 4.16 -2.88 -4.90
CA MET A 86 4.90 -1.74 -5.44
C MET A 86 4.23 -1.02 -6.61
N THR A 87 3.24 -1.63 -7.25
CA THR A 87 2.75 -1.12 -8.53
C THR A 87 1.54 -0.20 -8.40
N ALA A 88 0.62 -0.50 -7.52
CA ALA A 88 -0.61 0.28 -7.44
C ALA A 88 -1.21 0.33 -6.03
N GLY A 89 -1.52 -0.82 -5.45
CA GLY A 89 -2.35 -0.92 -4.27
C GLY A 89 -1.90 -0.09 -3.07
N TYR A 90 -0.83 -0.52 -2.42
CA TYR A 90 -0.34 0.15 -1.21
C TYR A 90 0.09 1.58 -1.49
N ILE A 91 0.76 1.83 -2.62
CA ILE A 91 1.22 3.18 -2.97
C ILE A 91 0.03 4.11 -3.18
N ALA A 92 -1.01 3.65 -3.87
CA ALA A 92 -2.21 4.46 -4.08
C ALA A 92 -2.90 4.79 -2.75
N VAL A 93 -3.04 3.80 -1.87
CA VAL A 93 -3.64 4.00 -0.54
C VAL A 93 -2.81 4.98 0.29
N LEU A 94 -1.48 4.81 0.30
CA LEU A 94 -0.57 5.71 1.01
C LEU A 94 -0.64 7.13 0.44
N THR A 95 -0.69 7.27 -0.88
CA THR A 95 -0.79 8.58 -1.53
C THR A 95 -2.05 9.29 -1.08
N LYS A 96 -3.20 8.60 -1.12
CA LYS A 96 -4.47 9.19 -0.67
C LYS A 96 -4.45 9.51 0.81
N ALA A 97 -3.86 8.64 1.64
CA ALA A 97 -3.75 8.88 3.07
C ALA A 97 -2.97 10.17 3.37
N ILE A 98 -1.86 10.40 2.66
CA ILE A 98 -1.08 11.62 2.81
C ILE A 98 -1.89 12.84 2.39
N GLN A 99 -2.63 12.74 1.29
CA GLN A 99 -3.50 13.82 0.82
C GLN A 99 -4.59 14.15 1.84
N GLU A 100 -5.22 13.14 2.40
CA GLU A 100 -6.24 13.32 3.44
C GLU A 100 -5.64 13.95 4.70
N GLN A 101 -4.45 13.50 5.09
CA GLN A 101 -3.74 14.07 6.23
C GLN A 101 -3.39 15.55 5.98
N GLN A 102 -2.98 15.88 4.76
CA GLN A 102 -2.64 17.27 4.41
C GLN A 102 -3.87 18.18 4.51
N GLU A 103 -5.04 17.69 4.15
CA GLU A 103 -6.28 18.44 4.30
C GLU A 103 -6.54 18.77 5.78
N ILE A 104 -6.32 17.80 6.66
CA ILE A 104 -6.45 18.01 8.11
C ILE A 104 -5.44 19.02 8.61
N ILE A 105 -4.20 18.95 8.14
CA ILE A 105 -3.15 19.89 8.50
C ILE A 105 -3.53 21.30 8.07
N ASN A 106 -4.04 21.44 6.84
CA ASN A 106 -4.44 22.74 6.31
C ASN A 106 -5.58 23.35 7.13
N ASP A 107 -6.56 22.53 7.52
CA ASP A 107 -7.67 22.96 8.36
C ASP A 107 -7.17 23.41 9.74
N LEU A 108 -6.27 22.64 10.33
CA LEU A 108 -5.70 22.99 11.64
C LEU A 108 -4.88 24.27 11.56
N ARG A 109 -4.11 24.47 10.48
CA ARG A 109 -3.35 25.70 10.25
C ARG A 109 -4.27 26.92 10.19
N ALA A 110 -5.40 26.78 9.49
CA ALA A 110 -6.37 27.86 9.37
C ALA A 110 -6.98 28.21 10.74
N ARG A 111 -7.31 27.18 11.54
CA ARG A 111 -7.86 27.38 12.88
C ARG A 111 -6.86 28.04 13.82
N VAL A 112 -5.60 27.61 13.75
CA VAL A 112 -4.53 28.20 14.56
C VAL A 112 -4.35 29.68 14.18
N ALA A 113 -4.29 29.98 12.89
CA ALA A 113 -4.15 31.35 12.41
C ALA A 113 -5.33 32.24 12.90
N GLN A 114 -6.55 31.71 12.87
CA GLN A 114 -7.74 32.38 13.34
C GLN A 114 -7.66 32.67 14.85
N LEU A 115 -7.21 31.71 15.64
CA LEU A 115 -7.05 31.87 17.08
C LEU A 115 -5.95 32.89 17.42
N GLU A 116 -4.85 32.88 16.67
CA GLU A 116 -3.76 33.82 16.87
C GLU A 116 -4.12 35.23 16.48
N GLY A 117 -5.02 35.38 15.51
CA GLY A 117 -5.49 36.68 15.06
C GLY A 117 -6.64 37.26 15.88
N ALA A 118 -7.15 36.50 16.84
CA ALA A 118 -8.31 36.94 17.64
C ALA A 118 -7.91 37.81 18.82
#